data_1752cae6fbb4ef60e861b6cdd7eeb0fe
#
_entry.id   1752cae6fbb4ef60e861b6cdd7eeb0fe
#
_cell.length_a   1.000
_cell.length_b   1.000
_cell.length_c   1.000
_cell.angle_alpha   90.00
_cell.angle_beta   90.00
_cell.angle_gamma   90.00
#
_symmetry.space_group_name_H-M   'P 1'
#
loop_
_entity.id
_entity.type
_entity.pdbx_description
1 polymer ?
#
loop_
_entity_poly.entity_id
_entity_poly.type
_entity_poly.pdbx_seq_one_letter_code
_entity_poly.pdbx_strand_id
1 'polypeptide(L)'
;MRTNCKASSLINNEKVRVTRFDFAPNEETGWHEHEFDYVITILTDCKMLLENPDGSNTRAEFIAGDVYERKQGVRHNVINASDQPMSFIELELKK
;
A
#
# COMPACT_ATOMS: atom_id res chain seq x y z
N MET A 1 9.56 5.46 16.80
CA MET A 1 9.45 4.22 16.00
C MET A 1 8.02 4.05 15.53
N ARG A 2 7.85 3.70 14.24
CA ARG A 2 6.50 3.50 13.69
C ARG A 2 6.01 2.10 13.98
N THR A 3 4.69 1.98 14.09
CA THR A 3 4.02 0.68 14.26
C THR A 3 3.53 0.20 12.89
N ASN A 4 3.50 -1.10 12.70
CA ASN A 4 2.99 -1.68 11.46
C ASN A 4 1.49 -1.49 11.32
N CYS A 5 1.05 -1.25 10.09
CA CYS A 5 -0.37 -1.23 9.76
C CYS A 5 -0.96 -2.62 9.87
N LYS A 6 -2.28 -2.71 9.78
CA LYS A 6 -3.00 -3.98 9.78
C LYS A 6 -3.18 -4.46 8.34
N ALA A 7 -2.74 -5.67 8.06
CA ALA A 7 -2.93 -6.33 6.76
C ALA A 7 -3.90 -7.49 6.94
N SER A 8 -4.95 -7.53 6.13
CA SER A 8 -5.98 -8.58 6.19
C SER A 8 -6.08 -9.27 4.84
N SER A 9 -5.90 -10.57 4.82
CA SER A 9 -6.03 -11.35 3.59
C SER A 9 -7.51 -11.52 3.26
N LEU A 10 -7.92 -11.09 2.07
CA LEU A 10 -9.30 -11.19 1.61
C LEU A 10 -9.49 -12.35 0.64
N ILE A 11 -8.56 -12.48 -0.33
CA ILE A 11 -8.56 -13.55 -1.32
C ILE A 11 -7.12 -13.97 -1.54
N ASN A 12 -6.88 -15.27 -1.57
CA ASN A 12 -5.56 -15.79 -1.91
C ASN A 12 -5.73 -17.12 -2.64
N ASN A 13 -5.51 -17.11 -3.94
CA ASN A 13 -5.62 -18.30 -4.77
C ASN A 13 -4.49 -18.32 -5.80
N GLU A 14 -4.60 -19.21 -6.79
CA GLU A 14 -3.55 -19.38 -7.81
C GLU A 14 -3.34 -18.14 -8.68
N LYS A 15 -4.35 -17.30 -8.83
CA LYS A 15 -4.33 -16.19 -9.79
C LYS A 15 -4.11 -14.84 -9.13
N VAL A 16 -4.66 -14.65 -7.93
CA VAL A 16 -4.63 -13.34 -7.26
C VAL A 16 -4.40 -13.49 -5.77
N ARG A 17 -3.81 -12.46 -5.21
CA ARG A 17 -3.75 -12.27 -3.76
C ARG A 17 -4.28 -10.88 -3.47
N VAL A 18 -5.36 -10.79 -2.71
CA VAL A 18 -6.03 -9.54 -2.39
C VAL A 18 -5.90 -9.29 -0.90
N THR A 19 -5.30 -8.18 -0.54
CA THR A 19 -5.03 -7.80 0.84
C THR A 19 -5.61 -6.43 1.11
N ARG A 20 -6.31 -6.28 2.22
CA ARG A 20 -6.74 -4.96 2.70
C ARG A 20 -5.73 -4.45 3.71
N PHE A 21 -5.31 -3.20 3.55
CA PHE A 21 -4.40 -2.51 4.47
C PHE A 21 -5.15 -1.39 5.18
N ASP A 22 -5.07 -1.38 6.50
CA ASP A 22 -5.66 -0.34 7.35
C ASP A 22 -4.55 0.29 8.18
N PHE A 23 -4.42 1.62 8.10
CA PHE A 23 -3.35 2.37 8.76
C PHE A 23 -3.96 3.40 9.71
N ALA A 24 -3.56 3.37 10.97
CA ALA A 24 -3.73 4.53 11.83
C ALA A 24 -2.69 5.59 11.43
N PRO A 25 -2.84 6.84 11.88
CA PRO A 25 -1.84 7.87 11.56
C PRO A 25 -0.42 7.41 11.92
N ASN A 26 0.51 7.65 11.02
CA ASN A 26 1.94 7.33 11.16
C ASN A 26 2.27 5.83 11.15
N GLU A 27 1.32 4.95 10.90
CA GLU A 27 1.63 3.53 10.72
C GLU A 27 2.22 3.27 9.34
N GLU A 28 2.94 2.16 9.20
CA GLU A 28 3.67 1.81 7.98
C GLU A 28 3.47 0.34 7.61
N THR A 29 3.71 0.03 6.33
CA THR A 29 3.74 -1.37 5.89
C THR A 29 5.02 -2.07 6.35
N GLY A 30 6.11 -1.33 6.50
CA GLY A 30 7.45 -1.87 6.55
C GLY A 30 8.01 -1.99 5.13
N TRP A 31 9.33 -2.13 5.03
CA TRP A 31 9.99 -2.29 3.74
C TRP A 31 9.59 -3.61 3.10
N HIS A 32 9.21 -3.56 1.83
CA HIS A 32 8.83 -4.76 1.07
C HIS A 32 9.12 -4.56 -0.41
N GLU A 33 9.29 -5.67 -1.11
CA GLU A 33 9.44 -5.68 -2.55
C GLU A 33 8.28 -6.47 -3.16
N HIS A 34 7.67 -5.92 -4.20
CA HIS A 34 6.53 -6.55 -4.86
C HIS A 34 6.98 -7.62 -5.86
N GLU A 35 6.55 -8.85 -5.62
CA GLU A 35 6.87 -9.99 -6.46
C GLU A 35 6.03 -10.04 -7.73
N PHE A 36 4.90 -9.33 -7.75
CA PHE A 36 3.92 -9.36 -8.84
C PHE A 36 3.51 -7.95 -9.23
N ASP A 37 2.97 -7.80 -10.44
CA ASP A 37 2.23 -6.60 -10.80
C ASP A 37 1.02 -6.51 -9.88
N TYR A 38 0.61 -5.29 -9.53
CA TYR A 38 -0.48 -5.13 -8.58
C TYR A 38 -1.32 -3.89 -8.86
N VAL A 39 -2.56 -3.94 -8.39
CA VAL A 39 -3.55 -2.86 -8.52
C VAL A 39 -3.93 -2.41 -7.12
N ILE A 40 -3.94 -1.09 -6.93
CA ILE A 40 -4.36 -0.49 -5.66
C ILE A 40 -5.70 0.18 -5.86
N THR A 41 -6.65 -0.14 -4.98
CA THR A 41 -7.96 0.52 -4.91
C THR A 41 -8.04 1.27 -3.59
N ILE A 42 -8.21 2.59 -3.67
CA ILE A 42 -8.24 3.47 -2.50
C ILE A 42 -9.63 3.47 -1.91
N LEU A 43 -9.74 3.13 -0.62
CA LEU A 43 -11.02 3.08 0.09
C LEU A 43 -11.35 4.37 0.82
N THR A 44 -10.33 5.07 1.30
CA THR A 44 -10.47 6.35 2.00
C THR A 44 -9.51 7.34 1.39
N ASP A 45 -9.76 8.63 1.58
CA ASP A 45 -8.76 9.64 1.18
C ASP A 45 -7.45 9.34 1.88
N CYS A 46 -6.35 9.43 1.15
CA CYS A 46 -5.03 9.05 1.63
C CYS A 46 -3.99 10.13 1.37
N LYS A 47 -3.11 10.33 2.35
CA LYS A 47 -1.85 11.06 2.16
C LYS A 47 -0.74 10.11 2.58
N MET A 48 0.02 9.64 1.60
CA MET A 48 1.06 8.65 1.82
C MET A 48 2.44 9.27 1.68
N LEU A 49 3.37 8.77 2.47
CA LEU A 49 4.79 8.99 2.25
C LEU A 49 5.39 7.65 1.83
N LEU A 50 6.02 7.63 0.68
CA LEU A 50 6.68 6.43 0.16
C LEU A 50 8.18 6.63 0.31
N GLU A 51 8.81 5.78 1.12
CA GLU A 51 10.27 5.77 1.23
C GLU A 51 10.83 4.88 0.13
N ASN A 52 11.81 5.39 -0.60
CA ASN A 52 12.42 4.70 -1.74
C ASN A 52 13.81 4.16 -1.37
N PRO A 53 14.30 3.12 -2.09
CA PRO A 53 15.59 2.49 -1.75
C PRO A 53 16.79 3.43 -1.82
N ASP A 54 16.72 4.49 -2.64
CA ASP A 54 17.81 5.46 -2.78
C ASP A 54 17.84 6.51 -1.68
N GLY A 55 16.94 6.41 -0.69
CA GLY A 55 16.84 7.37 0.41
C GLY A 55 15.90 8.53 0.13
N SER A 56 15.37 8.64 -1.08
CA SER A 56 14.39 9.67 -1.40
C SER A 56 13.00 9.29 -0.91
N ASN A 57 12.13 10.29 -0.82
CA ASN A 57 10.73 10.08 -0.42
C ASN A 57 9.81 10.65 -1.51
N THR A 58 8.71 9.96 -1.73
CA THR A 58 7.66 10.42 -2.65
C THR A 58 6.38 10.64 -1.86
N ARG A 59 5.75 11.80 -2.02
CA ARG A 59 4.44 12.06 -1.42
C ARG A 59 3.37 11.78 -2.46
N ALA A 60 2.32 11.08 -2.04
CA ALA A 60 1.21 10.73 -2.91
C ALA A 60 -0.11 10.99 -2.20
N GLU A 61 -1.06 11.62 -2.89
CA GLU A 61 -2.39 11.88 -2.35
C GLU A 61 -3.42 11.27 -3.29
N PHE A 62 -4.39 10.58 -2.70
CA PHE A 62 -5.46 9.93 -3.44
C PHE A 62 -6.79 10.20 -2.74
N ILE A 63 -7.89 10.09 -3.48
CA ILE A 63 -9.24 10.17 -2.92
C ILE A 63 -9.91 8.80 -3.01
N ALA A 64 -10.89 8.57 -2.16
CA ALA A 64 -11.65 7.33 -2.14
C ALA A 64 -12.19 7.01 -3.53
N GLY A 65 -11.97 5.77 -3.98
CA GLY A 65 -12.37 5.31 -5.31
C GLY A 65 -11.29 5.39 -6.37
N ASP A 66 -10.16 6.06 -6.09
CA ASP A 66 -9.03 6.06 -7.04
C ASP A 66 -8.46 4.66 -7.19
N VAL A 67 -8.01 4.34 -8.40
CA VAL A 67 -7.38 3.05 -8.71
C VAL A 67 -6.13 3.32 -9.54
N TYR A 68 -5.04 2.63 -9.19
CA TYR A 68 -3.82 2.71 -9.99
C TYR A 68 -3.09 1.36 -9.97
N GLU A 69 -2.17 1.19 -10.93
CA GLU A 69 -1.40 -0.04 -11.03
C GLU A 69 0.09 0.24 -10.94
N ARG A 70 0.84 -0.78 -10.52
CA ARG A 70 2.30 -0.76 -10.45
C ARG A 70 2.85 -2.10 -10.92
N LYS A 71 4.10 -2.10 -11.31
CA LYS A 71 4.77 -3.30 -11.81
C LYS A 71 5.53 -4.01 -10.71
N GLN A 72 5.78 -5.32 -10.92
CA GLN A 72 6.64 -6.09 -10.04
C GLN A 72 8.01 -5.41 -9.93
N GLY A 73 8.69 -5.65 -8.82
CA GLY A 73 10.03 -5.13 -8.58
C GLY A 73 10.06 -3.82 -7.80
N VAL A 74 8.90 -3.18 -7.58
CA VAL A 74 8.84 -1.98 -6.74
C VAL A 74 9.22 -2.36 -5.32
N ARG A 75 10.19 -1.63 -4.75
CA ARG A 75 10.61 -1.80 -3.35
C ARG A 75 10.43 -0.48 -2.63
N HIS A 76 9.69 -0.51 -1.55
CA HIS A 76 9.37 0.72 -0.82
C HIS A 76 8.85 0.42 0.59
N ASN A 77 8.68 1.50 1.36
CA ASN A 77 7.94 1.48 2.61
C ASN A 77 6.82 2.50 2.49
N VAL A 78 5.59 2.11 2.78
CA VAL A 78 4.41 2.97 2.69
C VAL A 78 3.99 3.41 4.08
N ILE A 79 3.86 4.72 4.26
CA ILE A 79 3.54 5.33 5.56
C ILE A 79 2.29 6.19 5.41
N ASN A 80 1.39 6.10 6.40
CA ASN A 80 0.26 7.03 6.49
C ASN A 80 0.78 8.38 7.02
N ALA A 81 0.91 9.35 6.13
CA ALA A 81 1.46 10.67 6.46
C ALA A 81 0.36 11.69 6.80
N SER A 82 -0.85 11.24 7.12
CA SER A 82 -1.94 12.12 7.54
C SER A 82 -2.27 11.93 9.01
N ASP A 83 -3.15 12.78 9.53
CA ASP A 83 -3.67 12.66 10.89
C ASP A 83 -4.99 11.89 10.94
N GLN A 84 -5.37 11.24 9.84
CA GLN A 84 -6.57 10.45 9.73
C GLN A 84 -6.22 9.01 9.37
N PRO A 85 -7.05 8.02 9.77
CA PRO A 85 -6.84 6.65 9.32
C PRO A 85 -7.03 6.57 7.80
N MET A 86 -6.32 5.64 7.16
CA MET A 86 -6.48 5.39 5.74
C MET A 86 -6.56 3.89 5.47
N SER A 87 -7.21 3.52 4.38
CA SER A 87 -7.35 2.13 3.97
C SER A 87 -7.31 2.02 2.46
N PHE A 88 -6.69 0.93 1.98
CA PHE A 88 -6.74 0.58 0.56
C PHE A 88 -6.68 -0.93 0.39
N ILE A 89 -7.04 -1.39 -0.80
CA ILE A 89 -6.95 -2.80 -1.17
C ILE A 89 -5.87 -2.96 -2.22
N GLU A 90 -5.00 -3.95 -2.02
CA GLU A 90 -3.97 -4.31 -2.97
C GLU A 90 -4.31 -5.65 -3.59
N LEU A 91 -4.44 -5.68 -4.92
CA LEU A 91 -4.69 -6.89 -5.68
C LEU A 91 -3.41 -7.24 -6.44
N GLU A 92 -2.77 -8.35 -6.09
CA GLU A 92 -1.57 -8.83 -6.75
C GLU A 92 -1.93 -9.88 -7.78
N LEU A 93 -1.36 -9.75 -8.98
CA LEU A 93 -1.65 -10.63 -10.11
C LEU A 93 -0.57 -11.71 -10.18
N LYS A 94 -0.90 -12.91 -9.74
CA LYS A 94 0.06 -14.02 -9.67
C LYS A 94 0.32 -14.68 -11.01
N LYS A 95 -0.18 -14.14 -12.05
CA LYS A 95 -0.08 -14.64 -13.40
C LYS A 95 -1.12 -15.68 -13.73
#